data_5f51a3e4ac8b3998b3265314387c2c00
#
_entry.id   5f51a3e4ac8b3998b3265314387c2c00
#
_cell.length_a   1.000
_cell.length_b   1.000
_cell.length_c   1.000
_cell.angle_alpha   90.00
_cell.angle_beta   90.00
_cell.angle_gamma   90.00
#
_symmetry.space_group_name_H-M   'P 1'
#
loop_
_entity.id
_entity.type
_entity.pdbx_description
1 polymer ?
#
loop_
_entity_poly.entity_id
_entity_poly.type
_entity_poly.pdbx_seq_one_letter_code
_entity_poly.pdbx_strand_id
1 'polypeptide(L)'
;MITLEMRNLAGGEVIHACPAGMADKPLPVIVFYHGFTSSKLVYSYFAVALAEAGFRVIMPDAAEHGARFRGDEEGRMQRFWPILRQNFLEFPALRDAIIAEGWLEDERLAVAGASMGGMTALGIMTHHPELKCVACLMGSGYFSSLAQTLFPSPGFDTASLEEWDVTHQLAALADKPLLLWHGDADDVVPPGETFRLQQALTQSGLATNLTCQWQKGVRHRITPEALDATIAFFRQHL
;
A
#
# COMPACT_ATOMS: atom_id res chain seq x y z
N MET A 1 24.51 0.69 3.69
CA MET A 1 24.54 -0.78 3.46
C MET A 1 23.31 -1.41 4.06
N ILE A 2 22.64 -2.33 3.35
CA ILE A 2 21.39 -2.98 3.79
C ILE A 2 21.54 -4.50 3.76
N THR A 3 20.65 -5.19 4.49
CA THR A 3 20.34 -6.61 4.33
C THR A 3 19.03 -6.69 3.54
N LEU A 4 18.96 -7.50 2.50
CA LEU A 4 17.76 -7.81 1.75
C LEU A 4 17.73 -9.33 1.52
N GLU A 5 16.68 -9.98 1.98
CA GLU A 5 16.54 -11.44 1.94
C GLU A 5 15.07 -11.86 1.76
N MET A 6 14.86 -13.12 1.38
CA MET A 6 13.56 -13.74 1.41
C MET A 6 13.33 -14.40 2.75
N ARG A 7 12.17 -14.15 3.36
CA ARG A 7 11.72 -14.78 4.62
C ARG A 7 10.33 -15.39 4.44
N ASN A 8 10.04 -16.40 5.22
CA ASN A 8 8.67 -16.90 5.36
C ASN A 8 8.02 -16.21 6.57
N LEU A 9 6.92 -15.50 6.32
CA LEU A 9 6.19 -14.75 7.34
C LEU A 9 4.69 -14.91 7.10
N ALA A 10 3.91 -15.17 8.13
CA ALA A 10 2.46 -15.39 8.04
C ALA A 10 2.06 -16.46 6.98
N GLY A 11 2.88 -17.49 6.80
CA GLY A 11 2.63 -18.57 5.83
C GLY A 11 2.93 -18.22 4.37
N GLY A 12 3.53 -17.06 4.08
CA GLY A 12 3.93 -16.63 2.75
C GLY A 12 5.39 -16.15 2.68
N GLU A 13 5.96 -16.19 1.48
CA GLU A 13 7.29 -15.62 1.24
C GLU A 13 7.19 -14.10 1.09
N VAL A 14 8.04 -13.37 1.82
CA VAL A 14 8.15 -11.91 1.77
C VAL A 14 9.59 -11.48 1.47
N ILE A 15 9.76 -10.28 0.88
CA ILE A 15 11.03 -9.56 1.01
C ILE A 15 11.08 -8.98 2.41
N HIS A 16 12.20 -9.22 3.10
CA HIS A 16 12.60 -8.55 4.32
C HIS A 16 13.84 -7.73 4.02
N ALA A 17 13.77 -6.42 4.23
CA ALA A 17 14.92 -5.53 4.07
C ALA A 17 15.07 -4.63 5.31
N CYS A 18 16.32 -4.36 5.70
CA CYS A 18 16.63 -3.47 6.82
C CYS A 18 18.09 -2.97 6.70
N PRO A 19 18.50 -1.96 7.48
CA PRO A 19 19.90 -1.59 7.60
C PRO A 19 20.78 -2.79 8.02
N ALA A 20 21.97 -2.89 7.47
CA ALA A 20 22.89 -4.00 7.77
C ALA A 20 23.20 -4.07 9.27
N GLY A 21 23.18 -5.29 9.83
CA GLY A 21 23.38 -5.55 11.25
C GLY A 21 22.16 -5.28 12.13
N MET A 22 21.00 -4.96 11.53
CA MET A 22 19.75 -4.68 12.26
C MET A 22 18.69 -5.77 12.04
N ALA A 23 19.03 -6.92 11.45
CA ALA A 23 18.07 -7.95 11.08
C ALA A 23 17.22 -8.46 12.28
N ASP A 24 17.85 -8.60 13.45
CA ASP A 24 17.24 -9.13 14.66
C ASP A 24 16.91 -8.04 15.71
N LYS A 25 16.91 -6.75 15.31
CA LYS A 25 16.64 -5.63 16.23
C LYS A 25 15.31 -4.98 15.85
N PRO A 26 14.52 -4.47 16.81
CA PRO A 26 13.32 -3.72 16.50
C PRO A 26 13.66 -2.45 15.71
N LEU A 27 12.84 -2.13 14.72
CA LEU A 27 12.91 -0.94 13.87
C LEU A 27 11.49 -0.47 13.55
N PRO A 28 11.30 0.79 13.10
CA PRO A 28 10.06 1.19 12.45
C PRO A 28 9.83 0.33 11.21
N VAL A 29 8.61 -0.19 11.06
CA VAL A 29 8.28 -1.16 9.99
C VAL A 29 7.35 -0.54 8.96
N ILE A 30 7.67 -0.74 7.69
CA ILE A 30 6.82 -0.39 6.56
C ILE A 30 6.44 -1.69 5.83
N VAL A 31 5.14 -1.98 5.75
CA VAL A 31 4.63 -3.02 4.85
C VAL A 31 4.31 -2.37 3.52
N PHE A 32 4.99 -2.79 2.45
CA PHE A 32 4.81 -2.21 1.11
C PHE A 32 4.19 -3.22 0.15
N TYR A 33 3.07 -2.84 -0.48
CA TYR A 33 2.33 -3.65 -1.44
C TYR A 33 2.60 -3.22 -2.89
N HIS A 34 2.86 -4.20 -3.75
CA HIS A 34 3.10 -4.01 -5.19
C HIS A 34 1.80 -3.77 -5.99
N GLY A 35 1.93 -3.32 -7.24
CA GLY A 35 0.83 -3.14 -8.18
C GLY A 35 0.32 -4.44 -8.79
N PHE A 36 -0.88 -4.41 -9.38
CA PHE A 36 -1.49 -5.52 -10.09
C PHE A 36 -0.62 -5.97 -11.26
N THR A 37 -0.64 -7.26 -11.58
CA THR A 37 0.21 -7.94 -12.58
C THR A 37 1.72 -7.86 -12.34
N SER A 38 2.15 -7.39 -11.17
CA SER A 38 3.54 -7.24 -10.78
C SER A 38 3.94 -8.22 -9.66
N SER A 39 4.95 -7.90 -8.86
CA SER A 39 5.39 -8.71 -7.72
C SER A 39 6.23 -7.88 -6.74
N LYS A 40 6.48 -8.43 -5.55
CA LYS A 40 7.43 -7.87 -4.60
C LYS A 40 8.83 -7.65 -5.20
N LEU A 41 9.26 -8.53 -6.11
CA LEU A 41 10.58 -8.42 -6.74
C LEU A 41 10.69 -7.19 -7.65
N VAL A 42 9.66 -6.91 -8.45
CA VAL A 42 9.63 -5.73 -9.34
C VAL A 42 9.69 -4.44 -8.55
N TYR A 43 9.05 -4.40 -7.37
CA TYR A 43 9.01 -3.23 -6.49
C TYR A 43 10.13 -3.22 -5.43
N SER A 44 11.10 -4.16 -5.48
CA SER A 44 12.16 -4.28 -4.47
C SER A 44 13.03 -3.04 -4.30
N TYR A 45 13.06 -2.14 -5.27
CA TYR A 45 13.74 -0.84 -5.15
C TYR A 45 13.16 0.03 -4.02
N PHE A 46 11.87 -0.09 -3.68
CA PHE A 46 11.32 0.54 -2.47
C PHE A 46 11.90 -0.09 -1.20
N ALA A 47 12.05 -1.43 -1.18
CA ALA A 47 12.67 -2.09 -0.02
C ALA A 47 14.10 -1.60 0.19
N VAL A 48 14.88 -1.49 -0.89
CA VAL A 48 16.27 -0.96 -0.83
C VAL A 48 16.29 0.47 -0.30
N ALA A 49 15.54 1.37 -0.94
CA ALA A 49 15.59 2.79 -0.62
C ALA A 49 15.08 3.11 0.80
N LEU A 50 14.01 2.45 1.23
CA LEU A 50 13.45 2.62 2.57
C LEU A 50 14.34 1.98 3.65
N ALA A 51 14.99 0.83 3.37
CA ALA A 51 15.95 0.24 4.28
C ALA A 51 17.21 1.11 4.42
N GLU A 52 17.70 1.72 3.35
CA GLU A 52 18.77 2.74 3.42
C GLU A 52 18.37 3.98 4.20
N ALA A 53 17.07 4.29 4.23
CA ALA A 53 16.51 5.38 5.03
C ALA A 53 16.37 5.04 6.53
N GLY A 54 16.62 3.80 6.94
CA GLY A 54 16.61 3.36 8.33
C GLY A 54 15.43 2.48 8.75
N PHE A 55 14.53 2.14 7.83
CA PHE A 55 13.33 1.37 8.11
C PHE A 55 13.53 -0.13 7.90
N ARG A 56 12.71 -0.93 8.57
CA ARG A 56 12.47 -2.31 8.17
C ARG A 56 11.34 -2.35 7.15
N VAL A 57 11.54 -3.05 6.04
CA VAL A 57 10.54 -3.16 4.98
C VAL A 57 10.15 -4.61 4.78
N ILE A 58 8.85 -4.85 4.80
CA ILE A 58 8.25 -6.15 4.53
C ILE A 58 7.39 -6.04 3.26
N MET A 59 7.69 -6.87 2.26
CA MET A 59 6.92 -6.86 1.01
C MET A 59 6.38 -8.25 0.70
N PRO A 60 5.07 -8.50 0.91
CA PRO A 60 4.42 -9.73 0.47
C PRO A 60 4.13 -9.68 -1.04
N ASP A 61 3.95 -10.86 -1.66
CA ASP A 61 3.20 -10.95 -2.92
C ASP A 61 1.70 -11.02 -2.63
N ALA A 62 0.90 -10.28 -3.38
CA ALA A 62 -0.55 -10.44 -3.39
C ALA A 62 -0.95 -11.85 -3.87
N ALA A 63 -2.16 -12.28 -3.56
CA ALA A 63 -2.70 -13.52 -4.11
C ALA A 63 -2.56 -13.53 -5.64
N GLU A 64 -2.22 -14.67 -6.21
CA GLU A 64 -2.02 -14.87 -7.66
C GLU A 64 -0.92 -13.99 -8.30
N HIS A 65 0.03 -13.50 -7.50
CA HIS A 65 1.16 -12.71 -7.99
C HIS A 65 2.50 -13.28 -7.50
N GLY A 66 3.58 -12.97 -8.21
CA GLY A 66 4.93 -13.35 -7.84
C GLY A 66 5.07 -14.84 -7.52
N ALA A 67 5.58 -15.18 -6.34
CA ALA A 67 5.73 -16.57 -5.88
C ALA A 67 4.38 -17.31 -5.69
N ARG A 68 3.26 -16.59 -5.62
CA ARG A 68 1.90 -17.14 -5.47
C ARG A 68 1.18 -17.32 -6.80
N PHE A 69 1.79 -16.93 -7.92
CA PHE A 69 1.20 -17.08 -9.26
C PHE A 69 1.17 -18.54 -9.69
N ARG A 70 0.08 -18.97 -10.33
CA ARG A 70 -0.15 -20.36 -10.79
C ARG A 70 -0.33 -20.51 -12.30
N GLY A 71 0.01 -19.44 -13.07
CA GLY A 71 0.00 -19.50 -14.55
C GLY A 71 -1.33 -19.09 -15.21
N ASP A 72 -2.34 -18.68 -14.45
CA ASP A 72 -3.64 -18.24 -14.98
C ASP A 72 -3.69 -16.69 -15.09
N GLU A 73 -3.08 -16.16 -16.15
CA GLU A 73 -3.04 -14.70 -16.37
C GLU A 73 -4.42 -14.12 -16.70
N GLU A 74 -5.17 -14.82 -17.57
CA GLU A 74 -6.49 -14.36 -18.01
C GLU A 74 -7.49 -14.35 -16.85
N GLY A 75 -7.56 -15.43 -16.09
CA GLY A 75 -8.41 -15.50 -14.91
C GLY A 75 -8.00 -14.51 -13.83
N ARG A 76 -6.70 -14.26 -13.63
CA ARG A 76 -6.22 -13.22 -12.72
C ARG A 76 -6.77 -11.84 -13.07
N MET A 77 -6.82 -11.48 -14.37
CA MET A 77 -7.38 -10.20 -14.82
C MET A 77 -8.84 -10.02 -14.41
N GLN A 78 -9.60 -11.10 -14.30
CA GLN A 78 -11.00 -11.10 -13.87
C GLN A 78 -11.17 -11.14 -12.34
N ARG A 79 -10.07 -11.31 -11.58
CA ARG A 79 -10.09 -11.44 -10.12
C ARG A 79 -9.38 -10.30 -9.40
N PHE A 80 -9.29 -9.12 -10.03
CA PHE A 80 -8.65 -7.96 -9.41
C PHE A 80 -9.22 -7.63 -8.02
N TRP A 81 -10.54 -7.50 -7.90
CA TRP A 81 -11.19 -7.10 -6.65
C TRP A 81 -11.16 -8.19 -5.57
N PRO A 82 -11.38 -9.47 -5.87
CA PRO A 82 -11.10 -10.56 -4.91
C PRO A 82 -9.66 -10.55 -4.40
N ILE A 83 -8.67 -10.32 -5.30
CA ILE A 83 -7.26 -10.26 -4.93
C ILE A 83 -6.96 -9.05 -4.03
N LEU A 84 -7.50 -7.88 -4.37
CA LEU A 84 -7.39 -6.68 -3.54
C LEU A 84 -7.96 -6.93 -2.14
N ARG A 85 -9.18 -7.46 -2.06
CA ARG A 85 -9.83 -7.78 -0.78
C ARG A 85 -9.01 -8.80 0.03
N GLN A 86 -8.39 -9.77 -0.63
CA GLN A 86 -7.54 -10.75 0.05
C GLN A 86 -6.34 -10.09 0.75
N ASN A 87 -5.74 -9.06 0.16
CA ASN A 87 -4.67 -8.31 0.83
C ASN A 87 -5.13 -7.66 2.14
N PHE A 88 -6.36 -7.12 2.18
CA PHE A 88 -6.93 -6.56 3.42
C PHE A 88 -7.05 -7.63 4.50
N LEU A 89 -7.58 -8.80 4.14
CA LEU A 89 -7.82 -9.91 5.07
C LEU A 89 -6.54 -10.59 5.57
N GLU A 90 -5.46 -10.53 4.79
CA GLU A 90 -4.16 -11.13 5.15
C GLU A 90 -3.30 -10.21 6.04
N PHE A 91 -3.57 -8.90 6.04
CA PHE A 91 -2.74 -7.93 6.78
C PHE A 91 -2.68 -8.21 8.29
N PRO A 92 -3.76 -8.55 9.02
CA PRO A 92 -3.67 -8.84 10.45
C PRO A 92 -2.68 -9.95 10.78
N ALA A 93 -2.71 -11.05 10.02
CA ALA A 93 -1.78 -12.16 10.24
C ALA A 93 -0.31 -11.75 9.96
N LEU A 94 -0.09 -10.94 8.94
CA LEU A 94 1.24 -10.41 8.62
C LEU A 94 1.76 -9.47 9.72
N ARG A 95 0.91 -8.55 10.21
CA ARG A 95 1.22 -7.66 11.34
C ARG A 95 1.58 -8.47 12.59
N ASP A 96 0.75 -9.46 12.94
CA ASP A 96 0.96 -10.26 14.14
C ASP A 96 2.26 -11.08 14.06
N ALA A 97 2.60 -11.57 12.87
CA ALA A 97 3.89 -12.23 12.63
C ALA A 97 5.08 -11.28 12.77
N ILE A 98 4.99 -10.04 12.28
CA ILE A 98 6.02 -8.99 12.46
C ILE A 98 6.24 -8.71 13.96
N ILE A 99 5.17 -8.63 14.73
CA ILE A 99 5.23 -8.42 16.19
C ILE A 99 5.87 -9.63 16.87
N ALA A 100 5.49 -10.85 16.48
CA ALA A 100 6.00 -12.09 17.08
C ALA A 100 7.51 -12.28 16.83
N GLU A 101 8.04 -11.80 15.69
CA GLU A 101 9.49 -11.77 15.41
C GLU A 101 10.25 -10.73 16.26
N GLY A 102 9.55 -9.87 17.02
CA GLY A 102 10.18 -8.78 17.78
C GLY A 102 10.75 -7.66 16.89
N TRP A 103 10.24 -7.51 15.67
CA TRP A 103 10.79 -6.59 14.67
C TRP A 103 10.26 -5.17 14.78
N LEU A 104 9.14 -4.98 15.47
CA LEU A 104 8.45 -3.67 15.56
C LEU A 104 8.98 -2.85 16.74
N GLU A 105 9.53 -1.65 16.46
CA GLU A 105 9.96 -0.67 17.44
C GLU A 105 8.80 0.25 17.84
N ASP A 106 8.49 0.35 19.11
CA ASP A 106 7.56 1.33 19.71
C ASP A 106 6.23 1.48 18.94
N GLU A 107 5.67 0.36 18.45
CA GLU A 107 4.44 0.34 17.64
C GLU A 107 4.52 1.19 16.35
N ARG A 108 5.70 1.50 15.85
CA ARG A 108 5.93 2.30 14.64
C ARG A 108 5.71 1.45 13.38
N LEU A 109 4.44 1.21 13.07
CA LEU A 109 4.00 0.45 11.91
C LEU A 109 3.32 1.36 10.89
N ALA A 110 3.71 1.22 9.63
CA ALA A 110 3.12 1.92 8.50
C ALA A 110 2.81 0.97 7.34
N VAL A 111 1.92 1.37 6.46
CA VAL A 111 1.62 0.69 5.19
C VAL A 111 1.82 1.64 4.04
N ALA A 112 2.29 1.08 2.93
CA ALA A 112 2.41 1.80 1.67
C ALA A 112 2.15 0.87 0.49
N GLY A 113 1.96 1.45 -0.67
CA GLY A 113 1.91 0.69 -1.91
C GLY A 113 1.62 1.54 -3.13
N ALA A 114 1.71 0.90 -4.29
CA ALA A 114 1.50 1.55 -5.58
C ALA A 114 0.38 0.86 -6.36
N SER A 115 -0.50 1.65 -7.01
CA SER A 115 -1.63 1.13 -7.80
C SER A 115 -2.55 0.24 -6.94
N MET A 116 -2.74 -1.03 -7.26
CA MET A 116 -3.45 -1.99 -6.39
C MET A 116 -2.86 -1.99 -4.96
N GLY A 117 -1.53 -1.88 -4.81
CA GLY A 117 -0.88 -1.77 -3.51
C GLY A 117 -1.24 -0.48 -2.77
N GLY A 118 -1.40 0.63 -3.47
CA GLY A 118 -1.89 1.89 -2.91
C GLY A 118 -3.35 1.79 -2.45
N MET A 119 -4.19 1.11 -3.24
CA MET A 119 -5.56 0.77 -2.84
C MET A 119 -5.57 -0.12 -1.60
N THR A 120 -4.67 -1.12 -1.55
CA THR A 120 -4.48 -1.99 -0.37
C THR A 120 -4.15 -1.16 0.86
N ALA A 121 -3.21 -0.21 0.76
CA ALA A 121 -2.81 0.63 1.88
C ALA A 121 -3.97 1.49 2.42
N LEU A 122 -4.78 2.08 1.54
CA LEU A 122 -5.96 2.87 1.94
C LEU A 122 -7.04 2.00 2.62
N GLY A 123 -7.34 0.82 2.07
CA GLY A 123 -8.32 -0.09 2.69
C GLY A 123 -7.86 -0.57 4.07
N ILE A 124 -6.60 -0.96 4.22
CA ILE A 124 -6.03 -1.34 5.51
C ILE A 124 -6.13 -0.19 6.52
N MET A 125 -5.84 1.04 6.11
CA MET A 125 -5.86 2.22 6.98
C MET A 125 -7.22 2.43 7.66
N THR A 126 -8.33 2.11 6.97
CA THR A 126 -9.69 2.29 7.51
C THR A 126 -10.01 1.38 8.70
N HIS A 127 -9.33 0.24 8.81
CA HIS A 127 -9.61 -0.80 9.83
C HIS A 127 -8.50 -0.97 10.86
N HIS A 128 -7.35 -0.31 10.66
CA HIS A 128 -6.14 -0.50 11.48
C HIS A 128 -5.72 0.82 12.14
N PRO A 129 -6.36 1.18 13.28
CA PRO A 129 -6.06 2.42 14.01
C PRO A 129 -4.64 2.44 14.59
N GLU A 130 -3.99 1.30 14.72
CA GLU A 130 -2.60 1.18 15.20
C GLU A 130 -1.54 1.71 14.22
N LEU A 131 -1.87 1.84 12.93
CA LEU A 131 -0.94 2.39 11.95
C LEU A 131 -0.57 3.84 12.26
N LYS A 132 0.71 4.18 12.17
CA LYS A 132 1.21 5.54 12.43
C LYS A 132 1.01 6.48 11.24
N CYS A 133 1.24 5.98 10.02
CA CYS A 133 1.04 6.73 8.78
C CYS A 133 0.86 5.80 7.58
N VAL A 134 0.37 6.33 6.46
CA VAL A 134 0.09 5.55 5.24
C VAL A 134 0.50 6.33 3.99
N ALA A 135 1.05 5.63 2.99
CA ALA A 135 1.35 6.20 1.68
C ALA A 135 0.63 5.43 0.56
N CYS A 136 -0.20 6.12 -0.20
CA CYS A 136 -0.88 5.62 -1.39
C CYS A 136 -0.33 6.29 -2.63
N LEU A 137 0.32 5.50 -3.51
CA LEU A 137 0.88 5.98 -4.76
C LEU A 137 -0.03 5.50 -5.91
N MET A 138 -0.55 6.42 -6.73
CA MET A 138 -1.40 6.16 -7.90
C MET A 138 -2.50 5.12 -7.65
N GLY A 139 -3.18 5.20 -6.51
CA GLY A 139 -4.27 4.31 -6.11
C GLY A 139 -5.59 5.05 -5.95
N SER A 140 -6.60 4.34 -5.44
CA SER A 140 -7.91 4.87 -5.05
C SER A 140 -8.37 4.20 -3.78
N GLY A 141 -9.20 4.89 -2.99
CA GLY A 141 -9.92 4.32 -1.85
C GLY A 141 -11.42 4.13 -2.10
N TYR A 142 -11.91 4.49 -3.29
CA TYR A 142 -13.33 4.37 -3.67
C TYR A 142 -13.58 3.06 -4.41
N PHE A 143 -13.52 1.94 -3.68
CA PHE A 143 -13.51 0.60 -4.26
C PHE A 143 -14.84 0.23 -4.90
N SER A 144 -15.96 0.45 -4.21
CA SER A 144 -17.30 0.05 -4.65
C SER A 144 -17.69 0.72 -5.97
N SER A 145 -17.40 2.02 -6.12
CA SER A 145 -17.68 2.74 -7.36
C SER A 145 -16.71 2.38 -8.48
N LEU A 146 -15.44 2.20 -8.16
CA LEU A 146 -14.40 1.91 -9.15
C LEU A 146 -14.50 0.48 -9.68
N ALA A 147 -15.01 -0.47 -8.88
CA ALA A 147 -15.18 -1.87 -9.27
C ALA A 147 -16.14 -2.09 -10.44
N GLN A 148 -16.95 -1.10 -10.77
CA GLN A 148 -17.86 -1.15 -11.92
C GLN A 148 -17.14 -0.88 -13.25
N THR A 149 -15.99 -0.19 -13.20
CA THR A 149 -15.30 0.31 -14.40
C THR A 149 -13.87 -0.17 -14.53
N LEU A 150 -13.13 -0.28 -13.42
CA LEU A 150 -11.75 -0.75 -13.39
C LEU A 150 -11.71 -2.26 -13.14
N PHE A 151 -11.20 -3.03 -14.09
CA PHE A 151 -11.05 -4.49 -13.99
C PHE A 151 -12.29 -5.19 -13.42
N PRO A 152 -13.47 -5.09 -14.07
CA PRO A 152 -14.68 -5.73 -13.56
C PRO A 152 -14.44 -7.21 -13.26
N SER A 153 -14.88 -7.68 -12.09
CA SER A 153 -14.70 -9.07 -11.65
C SER A 153 -16.07 -9.79 -11.70
N PRO A 154 -16.37 -10.56 -12.76
CA PRO A 154 -17.65 -11.23 -12.93
C PRO A 154 -17.97 -12.16 -11.75
N GLY A 155 -19.16 -12.04 -11.19
CA GLY A 155 -19.63 -12.87 -10.08
C GLY A 155 -19.06 -12.51 -8.70
N PHE A 156 -18.21 -11.49 -8.60
CA PHE A 156 -17.74 -10.98 -7.31
C PHE A 156 -18.76 -9.99 -6.72
N ASP A 157 -19.09 -10.19 -5.45
CA ASP A 157 -19.95 -9.28 -4.70
C ASP A 157 -19.16 -8.03 -4.27
N THR A 158 -19.34 -6.94 -5.03
CA THR A 158 -18.66 -5.65 -4.75
C THR A 158 -19.16 -4.99 -3.47
N ALA A 159 -20.33 -5.36 -2.92
CA ALA A 159 -20.79 -4.88 -1.63
C ALA A 159 -19.83 -5.29 -0.50
N SER A 160 -19.11 -6.40 -0.66
CA SER A 160 -18.06 -6.84 0.27
C SER A 160 -16.84 -5.91 0.36
N LEU A 161 -16.75 -4.87 -0.49
CA LEU A 161 -15.74 -3.83 -0.46
C LEU A 161 -16.20 -2.58 0.29
N GLU A 162 -17.50 -2.42 0.57
CA GLU A 162 -18.05 -1.20 1.16
C GLU A 162 -17.49 -0.89 2.55
N GLU A 163 -17.24 -1.93 3.34
CA GLU A 163 -16.63 -1.77 4.66
C GLU A 163 -15.21 -1.18 4.60
N TRP A 164 -14.48 -1.43 3.50
CA TRP A 164 -13.10 -0.97 3.26
C TRP A 164 -13.03 0.36 2.50
N ASP A 165 -14.16 0.81 1.93
CA ASP A 165 -14.24 2.01 1.11
C ASP A 165 -14.07 3.27 1.96
N VAL A 166 -13.32 4.24 1.45
CA VAL A 166 -13.03 5.49 2.17
C VAL A 166 -14.25 6.42 2.29
N THR A 167 -15.34 6.15 1.56
CA THR A 167 -16.52 7.03 1.48
C THR A 167 -17.07 7.41 2.86
N HIS A 168 -17.09 6.45 3.80
CA HIS A 168 -17.62 6.66 5.15
C HIS A 168 -16.53 6.67 6.22
N GLN A 169 -15.26 6.70 5.83
CA GLN A 169 -14.10 6.53 6.69
C GLN A 169 -13.16 7.76 6.73
N LEU A 170 -13.61 8.91 6.21
CA LEU A 170 -12.76 10.11 6.09
C LEU A 170 -12.14 10.55 7.42
N ALA A 171 -12.87 10.43 8.53
CA ALA A 171 -12.34 10.78 9.85
C ALA A 171 -11.19 9.84 10.27
N ALA A 172 -11.31 8.54 10.01
CA ALA A 172 -10.26 7.57 10.31
C ALA A 172 -8.99 7.81 9.45
N LEU A 173 -9.17 8.22 8.19
CA LEU A 173 -8.05 8.60 7.33
C LEU A 173 -7.37 9.90 7.79
N ALA A 174 -8.14 10.85 8.31
CA ALA A 174 -7.64 12.16 8.73
C ALA A 174 -6.87 12.14 10.06
N ASP A 175 -7.08 11.11 10.86
CA ASP A 175 -6.47 10.97 12.19
C ASP A 175 -4.93 10.78 12.11
N LYS A 176 -4.41 10.39 10.95
CA LYS A 176 -3.01 10.02 10.73
C LYS A 176 -2.42 10.71 9.50
N PRO A 177 -1.09 10.91 9.48
CA PRO A 177 -0.41 11.33 8.26
C PRO A 177 -0.71 10.39 7.08
N LEU A 178 -1.17 10.99 5.99
CA LEU A 178 -1.49 10.31 4.74
C LEU A 178 -0.78 10.99 3.57
N LEU A 179 0.03 10.22 2.84
CA LEU A 179 0.57 10.63 1.55
C LEU A 179 -0.31 10.10 0.42
N LEU A 180 -0.80 10.99 -0.42
CA LEU A 180 -1.38 10.68 -1.73
C LEU A 180 -0.44 11.22 -2.81
N TRP A 181 0.07 10.34 -3.67
CA TRP A 181 0.86 10.73 -4.83
C TRP A 181 0.20 10.20 -6.11
N HIS A 182 0.08 11.05 -7.16
CA HIS A 182 -0.53 10.64 -8.42
C HIS A 182 0.05 11.42 -9.61
N GLY A 183 0.23 10.74 -10.76
CA GLY A 183 0.49 11.40 -12.04
C GLY A 183 -0.82 11.92 -12.65
N ASP A 184 -0.85 13.18 -13.11
CA ASP A 184 -2.08 13.80 -13.63
C ASP A 184 -2.52 13.28 -15.01
N ALA A 185 -1.65 12.51 -15.69
CA ALA A 185 -1.93 11.84 -16.96
C ALA A 185 -2.08 10.31 -16.82
N ASP A 186 -2.38 9.81 -15.60
CA ASP A 186 -2.58 8.39 -15.35
C ASP A 186 -3.73 7.84 -16.20
N ASP A 187 -3.44 6.81 -16.97
CA ASP A 187 -4.33 6.20 -17.95
C ASP A 187 -4.84 4.81 -17.52
N VAL A 188 -4.58 4.41 -16.27
CA VAL A 188 -5.05 3.16 -15.67
C VAL A 188 -5.94 3.43 -14.47
N VAL A 189 -5.41 4.03 -13.41
CA VAL A 189 -6.21 4.48 -12.27
C VAL A 189 -6.50 5.97 -12.45
N PRO A 190 -7.76 6.37 -12.66
CA PRO A 190 -8.08 7.76 -12.97
C PRO A 190 -7.57 8.73 -11.89
N PRO A 191 -6.80 9.78 -12.23
CA PRO A 191 -6.32 10.77 -11.26
C PRO A 191 -7.47 11.45 -10.50
N GLY A 192 -8.66 11.50 -11.11
CA GLY A 192 -9.89 11.97 -10.48
C GLY A 192 -10.22 11.29 -9.15
N GLU A 193 -9.80 10.05 -8.94
CA GLU A 193 -10.02 9.30 -7.71
C GLU A 193 -9.23 9.91 -6.53
N THR A 194 -7.94 10.19 -6.74
CA THR A 194 -7.11 10.89 -5.73
C THR A 194 -7.61 12.33 -5.52
N PHE A 195 -8.00 13.02 -6.59
CA PHE A 195 -8.56 14.38 -6.48
C PHE A 195 -9.86 14.39 -5.68
N ARG A 196 -10.75 13.43 -5.91
CA ARG A 196 -12.00 13.26 -5.14
C ARG A 196 -11.71 13.09 -3.65
N LEU A 197 -10.76 12.24 -3.28
CA LEU A 197 -10.38 12.02 -1.88
C LEU A 197 -9.78 13.27 -1.25
N GLN A 198 -8.84 13.93 -1.96
CA GLN A 198 -8.26 15.20 -1.52
C GLN A 198 -9.33 16.25 -1.28
N GLN A 199 -10.29 16.40 -2.21
CA GLN A 199 -11.40 17.35 -2.05
C GLN A 199 -12.32 16.98 -0.87
N ALA A 200 -12.67 15.70 -0.72
CA ALA A 200 -13.54 15.26 0.36
C ALA A 200 -12.92 15.56 1.74
N LEU A 201 -11.64 15.28 1.93
CA LEU A 201 -10.92 15.61 3.16
C LEU A 201 -10.83 17.12 3.39
N THR A 202 -10.55 17.91 2.35
CA THR A 202 -10.43 19.37 2.43
C THR A 202 -11.77 20.02 2.78
N GLN A 203 -12.84 19.65 2.09
CA GLN A 203 -14.20 20.20 2.30
C GLN A 203 -14.77 19.85 3.67
N SER A 204 -14.38 18.70 4.23
CA SER A 204 -14.75 18.28 5.57
C SER A 204 -13.87 18.86 6.69
N GLY A 205 -12.87 19.68 6.36
CA GLY A 205 -11.90 20.21 7.34
C GLY A 205 -10.95 19.17 7.91
N LEU A 206 -10.76 18.05 7.21
CA LEU A 206 -10.00 16.87 7.65
C LEU A 206 -8.63 16.72 6.95
N ALA A 207 -8.14 17.74 6.27
CA ALA A 207 -6.91 17.65 5.48
C ALA A 207 -5.62 18.03 6.24
N THR A 208 -5.66 18.20 7.57
CA THR A 208 -4.50 18.67 8.36
C THR A 208 -3.29 17.74 8.23
N ASN A 209 -3.51 16.43 8.20
CA ASN A 209 -2.46 15.41 8.11
C ASN A 209 -2.26 14.87 6.68
N LEU A 210 -2.89 15.51 5.69
CA LEU A 210 -2.80 15.11 4.29
C LEU A 210 -1.62 15.78 3.59
N THR A 211 -0.73 14.97 3.00
CA THR A 211 0.23 15.38 1.99
C THR A 211 -0.25 14.88 0.64
N CYS A 212 -0.59 15.77 -0.28
CA CYS A 212 -1.02 15.39 -1.62
C CYS A 212 -0.05 15.95 -2.66
N GLN A 213 0.53 15.07 -3.48
CA GLN A 213 1.52 15.45 -4.49
C GLN A 213 1.08 14.99 -5.88
N TRP A 214 1.06 15.93 -6.81
CA TRP A 214 0.72 15.71 -8.22
C TRP A 214 1.95 15.82 -9.09
N GLN A 215 2.11 14.89 -10.05
CA GLN A 215 3.19 14.98 -11.01
C GLN A 215 2.65 15.16 -12.43
N LYS A 216 3.00 16.31 -13.03
CA LYS A 216 2.48 16.71 -14.33
C LYS A 216 2.98 15.82 -15.46
N GLY A 217 2.08 15.38 -16.34
CA GLY A 217 2.35 14.58 -17.53
C GLY A 217 2.80 13.15 -17.24
N VAL A 218 2.74 12.70 -16.00
CA VAL A 218 3.09 11.34 -15.63
C VAL A 218 1.87 10.43 -15.76
N ARG A 219 2.05 9.34 -16.51
CA ARG A 219 1.08 8.26 -16.67
C ARG A 219 1.17 7.28 -15.48
N HIS A 220 0.56 6.09 -15.62
CA HIS A 220 0.54 5.05 -14.56
C HIS A 220 1.92 4.42 -14.32
N ARG A 221 2.79 5.13 -13.62
CA ARG A 221 4.15 4.65 -13.27
C ARG A 221 4.70 5.37 -12.05
N ILE A 222 5.60 4.69 -11.33
CA ILE A 222 6.41 5.32 -10.29
C ILE A 222 7.58 6.06 -10.94
N THR A 223 7.84 7.26 -10.46
CA THR A 223 8.99 8.09 -10.85
C THR A 223 10.01 8.17 -9.72
N PRO A 224 11.25 8.60 -9.96
CA PRO A 224 12.20 8.88 -8.89
C PRO A 224 11.64 9.85 -7.84
N GLU A 225 10.90 10.88 -8.28
CA GLU A 225 10.28 11.86 -7.38
C GLU A 225 9.20 11.25 -6.48
N ALA A 226 8.46 10.23 -6.99
CA ALA A 226 7.49 9.48 -6.17
C ALA A 226 8.19 8.68 -5.08
N LEU A 227 9.33 8.06 -5.41
CA LEU A 227 10.15 7.32 -4.45
C LEU A 227 10.72 8.26 -3.39
N ASP A 228 11.31 9.39 -3.81
CA ASP A 228 11.88 10.40 -2.90
C ASP A 228 10.82 10.98 -1.97
N ALA A 229 9.63 11.29 -2.50
CA ALA A 229 8.49 11.75 -1.70
C ALA A 229 8.06 10.74 -0.65
N THR A 230 8.05 9.45 -1.01
CA THR A 230 7.70 8.36 -0.08
C THR A 230 8.73 8.25 1.05
N ILE A 231 10.02 8.32 0.73
CA ILE A 231 11.10 8.29 1.72
C ILE A 231 11.01 9.50 2.67
N ALA A 232 10.84 10.71 2.09
CA ALA A 232 10.72 11.94 2.88
C ALA A 232 9.52 11.89 3.83
N PHE A 233 8.38 11.40 3.34
CA PHE A 233 7.16 11.24 4.14
C PHE A 233 7.38 10.30 5.34
N PHE A 234 7.95 9.12 5.14
CA PHE A 234 8.19 8.19 6.25
C PHE A 234 9.25 8.70 7.23
N ARG A 235 10.30 9.39 6.77
CA ARG A 235 11.28 10.03 7.67
C ARG A 235 10.66 11.09 8.57
N GLN A 236 9.58 11.73 8.12
CA GLN A 236 8.90 12.77 8.89
C GLN A 236 7.88 12.20 9.86
N HIS A 237 7.23 11.07 9.55
CA HIS A 237 6.03 10.62 10.23
C HIS A 237 6.12 9.23 10.87
N LEU A 238 7.15 8.48 10.58
CA LEU A 238 7.41 7.16 11.12
C LEU A 238 8.77 7.10 11.82
#